data_dd78cc573f0d17c4017c3c50563abaa0
#
_entry.id   dd78cc573f0d17c4017c3c50563abaa0
#
_cell.length_a   1.000
_cell.length_b   1.000
_cell.length_c   1.000
_cell.angle_alpha   90.00
_cell.angle_beta   90.00
_cell.angle_gamma   90.00
#
_symmetry.space_group_name_H-M   'P 1'
#
loop_
_entity.id
_entity.type
_entity.pdbx_description
1 polymer ?
#
loop_
_entity_poly.entity_id
_entity_poly.type
_entity_poly.pdbx_seq_one_letter_code
_entity_poly.pdbx_strand_id
1 'polypeptide(L)'
;AAEAGIRSYIETSGFANADVLARISPLTDCFLFDWKLTDPALHKTYIGVDNSLILHNLRYLAGQHKRIVLRCPIIPGVNDCTAHFEGIARLASSLDAIDHVELMAYHTMGESKKGQLGRVDSFRAEIPEQEQKQQWLSQLRALGCDARLG
;
A
#
# COMPACT_ATOMS: atom_id res chain seq x y z
N ALA A 1 15.58 2.61 -20.20
CA ALA A 1 14.15 2.28 -20.29
C ALA A 1 13.44 3.37 -21.14
N ALA A 2 13.51 4.65 -20.78
CA ALA A 2 12.84 5.75 -21.49
C ALA A 2 13.17 5.83 -22.98
N GLU A 3 14.45 5.73 -23.35
CA GLU A 3 14.91 5.75 -24.75
C GLU A 3 14.39 4.58 -25.60
N ALA A 4 14.07 3.45 -24.94
CA ALA A 4 13.52 2.26 -25.59
C ALA A 4 11.97 2.21 -25.55
N GLY A 5 11.30 3.24 -25.06
CA GLY A 5 9.83 3.28 -24.91
C GLY A 5 9.28 2.31 -23.85
N ILE A 6 10.14 1.79 -22.97
CA ILE A 6 9.75 0.86 -21.90
C ILE A 6 9.31 1.66 -20.68
N ARG A 7 8.09 1.41 -20.20
CA ARG A 7 7.57 2.03 -18.97
C ARG A 7 8.18 1.36 -17.75
N SER A 8 8.56 2.19 -16.76
CA SER A 8 9.13 1.76 -15.49
C SER A 8 8.08 1.83 -14.37
N TYR A 9 7.93 0.72 -13.64
CA TYR A 9 7.07 0.61 -12.47
C TYR A 9 7.93 0.23 -11.27
N ILE A 10 7.80 0.99 -10.18
CA ILE A 10 8.53 0.69 -8.94
C ILE A 10 7.53 0.35 -7.84
N GLU A 11 7.70 -0.83 -7.25
CA GLU A 11 7.01 -1.21 -6.02
C GLU A 11 7.82 -0.72 -4.82
N THR A 12 7.16 -0.03 -3.88
CA THR A 12 7.83 0.56 -2.72
C THR A 12 6.90 0.64 -1.50
N SER A 13 7.48 0.44 -0.32
CA SER A 13 6.81 0.77 0.95
C SER A 13 6.84 2.27 1.27
N GLY A 14 7.57 3.07 0.50
CA GLY A 14 7.75 4.49 0.77
C GLY A 14 8.66 4.81 1.97
N PHE A 15 9.20 3.82 2.67
CA PHE A 15 10.12 4.02 3.79
C PHE A 15 11.55 4.20 3.27
N ALA A 16 11.86 5.39 2.78
CA ALA A 16 13.15 5.73 2.19
C ALA A 16 13.54 7.18 2.50
N ASN A 17 14.84 7.47 2.45
CA ASN A 17 15.31 8.85 2.52
C ASN A 17 14.83 9.65 1.31
N ALA A 18 14.54 10.94 1.50
CA ALA A 18 14.06 11.84 0.45
C ALA A 18 15.00 11.88 -0.78
N ASP A 19 16.32 11.83 -0.57
CA ASP A 19 17.30 11.84 -1.65
C ASP A 19 17.19 10.62 -2.58
N VAL A 20 16.83 9.45 -2.01
CA VAL A 20 16.60 8.24 -2.80
C VAL A 20 15.39 8.43 -3.70
N LEU A 21 14.29 8.92 -3.15
CA LEU A 21 13.07 9.19 -3.92
C LEU A 21 13.29 10.27 -4.98
N ALA A 22 14.02 11.35 -4.65
CA ALA A 22 14.36 12.40 -5.60
C ALA A 22 15.15 11.88 -6.80
N ARG A 23 16.04 10.91 -6.57
CA ARG A 23 16.85 10.29 -7.64
C ARG A 23 16.08 9.33 -8.52
N ILE A 24 15.17 8.52 -7.95
CA ILE A 24 14.44 7.51 -8.71
C ILE A 24 13.16 8.07 -9.36
N SER A 25 12.54 9.10 -8.76
CA SER A 25 11.29 9.67 -9.24
C SER A 25 11.35 10.11 -10.72
N PRO A 26 12.38 10.81 -11.24
CA PRO A 26 12.44 11.17 -12.66
C PRO A 26 12.48 9.98 -13.61
N LEU A 27 12.93 8.82 -13.15
CA LEU A 27 13.12 7.60 -13.93
C LEU A 27 11.91 6.63 -13.85
N THR A 28 10.88 7.01 -13.08
CA THR A 28 9.74 6.14 -12.77
C THR A 28 8.46 6.70 -13.38
N ASP A 29 7.76 5.87 -14.16
CA ASP A 29 6.48 6.23 -14.76
C ASP A 29 5.31 6.04 -13.79
N CYS A 30 5.36 5.01 -12.94
CA CYS A 30 4.33 4.72 -11.97
C CYS A 30 4.90 4.09 -10.71
N PHE A 31 4.42 4.51 -9.56
CA PHE A 31 4.73 3.90 -8.27
C PHE A 31 3.59 2.98 -7.82
N LEU A 32 3.92 1.72 -7.53
CA LEU A 32 3.06 0.80 -6.79
C LEU A 32 3.40 0.98 -5.31
N PHE A 33 2.61 1.83 -4.63
CA PHE A 33 2.95 2.33 -3.31
C PHE A 33 2.17 1.59 -2.22
N ASP A 34 2.86 0.88 -1.34
CA ASP A 34 2.26 0.11 -0.26
C ASP A 34 1.79 1.02 0.90
N TRP A 35 0.48 1.01 1.18
CA TRP A 35 -0.13 1.63 2.36
C TRP A 35 -0.69 0.56 3.29
N LYS A 36 0.08 0.17 4.30
CA LYS A 36 -0.20 -1.02 5.12
C LYS A 36 -1.18 -0.78 6.24
N LEU A 37 -1.08 0.37 6.91
CA LEU A 37 -1.91 0.73 8.06
C LEU A 37 -2.08 2.24 8.14
N THR A 38 -3.32 2.70 8.37
CA THR A 38 -3.62 4.14 8.52
C THR A 38 -3.22 4.66 9.88
N ASP A 39 -3.46 3.89 10.94
CA ASP A 39 -3.10 4.26 12.31
C ASP A 39 -1.59 4.16 12.53
N PRO A 40 -0.89 5.26 12.94
CA PRO A 40 0.56 5.26 13.14
C PRO A 40 1.02 4.34 14.27
N ALA A 41 0.21 4.18 15.33
CA ALA A 41 0.56 3.33 16.47
C ALA A 41 0.45 1.85 16.10
N LEU A 42 -0.60 1.46 15.38
CA LEU A 42 -0.73 0.12 14.83
C LEU A 42 0.36 -0.16 13.79
N HIS A 43 0.69 0.81 12.93
CA HIS A 43 1.79 0.68 11.98
C HIS A 43 3.11 0.40 12.70
N LYS A 44 3.39 1.14 13.77
CA LYS A 44 4.59 0.91 14.59
C LYS A 44 4.59 -0.47 15.25
N THR A 45 3.43 -0.92 15.73
CA THR A 45 3.29 -2.24 16.39
C THR A 45 3.55 -3.39 15.42
N TYR A 46 2.98 -3.36 14.21
CA TYR A 46 3.05 -4.46 13.26
C TYR A 46 4.23 -4.39 12.29
N ILE A 47 4.71 -3.18 11.98
CA ILE A 47 5.76 -2.95 10.97
C ILE A 47 7.10 -2.55 11.62
N GLY A 48 7.07 -2.07 12.88
CA GLY A 48 8.26 -1.65 13.62
C GLY A 48 8.58 -0.16 13.53
N VAL A 49 7.94 0.57 12.63
CA VAL A 49 8.06 2.04 12.47
C VAL A 49 6.68 2.65 12.31
N ASP A 50 6.51 3.93 12.64
CA ASP A 50 5.29 4.64 12.30
C ASP A 50 5.22 4.97 10.79
N ASN A 51 4.07 5.45 10.32
CA ASN A 51 3.85 5.74 8.91
C ASN A 51 4.10 7.20 8.50
N SER A 52 4.64 8.04 9.38
CA SER A 52 4.80 9.48 9.14
C SER A 52 5.72 9.76 7.95
N LEU A 53 6.89 9.10 7.90
CA LEU A 53 7.83 9.22 6.78
C LEU A 53 7.22 8.68 5.47
N ILE A 54 6.47 7.57 5.56
CA ILE A 54 5.80 6.95 4.42
C ILE A 54 4.77 7.92 3.82
N LEU A 55 3.94 8.53 4.67
CA LEU A 55 2.95 9.53 4.26
C LEU A 55 3.60 10.79 3.67
N HIS A 56 4.69 11.25 4.28
CA HIS A 56 5.47 12.37 3.75
C HIS A 56 5.97 12.08 2.33
N ASN A 57 6.54 10.92 2.13
CA ASN A 57 7.09 10.48 0.85
C ASN A 57 6.01 10.26 -0.22
N LEU A 58 4.85 9.72 0.17
CA LEU A 58 3.70 9.61 -0.72
C LEU A 58 3.24 11.00 -1.22
N ARG A 59 3.11 11.96 -0.31
CA ARG A 59 2.75 13.36 -0.66
C ARG A 59 3.81 14.02 -1.54
N TYR A 60 5.09 13.77 -1.27
CA TYR A 60 6.17 14.24 -2.12
C TYR A 60 6.04 13.73 -3.56
N LEU A 61 5.84 12.42 -3.76
CA LEU A 61 5.66 11.83 -5.09
C LEU A 61 4.42 12.35 -5.79
N ALA A 62 3.32 12.53 -5.06
CA ALA A 62 2.09 13.12 -5.59
C ALA A 62 2.32 14.57 -6.05
N GLY A 63 3.06 15.37 -5.28
CA GLY A 63 3.44 16.73 -5.65
C GLY A 63 4.38 16.81 -6.87
N GLN A 64 5.07 15.72 -7.20
CA GLN A 64 5.84 15.58 -8.44
C GLN A 64 5.00 15.08 -9.62
N HIS A 65 3.68 15.05 -9.49
CA HIS A 65 2.73 14.56 -10.50
C HIS A 65 3.04 13.13 -10.97
N LYS A 66 3.58 12.29 -10.09
CA LYS A 66 3.86 10.89 -10.40
C LYS A 66 2.58 10.07 -10.29
N ARG A 67 2.34 9.23 -11.29
CA ARG A 67 1.24 8.28 -11.23
C ARG A 67 1.48 7.29 -10.09
N ILE A 68 0.48 7.09 -9.23
CA ILE A 68 0.56 6.23 -8.05
C ILE A 68 -0.62 5.26 -8.07
N VAL A 69 -0.34 3.98 -7.89
CA VAL A 69 -1.32 2.97 -7.50
C VAL A 69 -1.10 2.72 -6.02
N LEU A 70 -2.14 3.00 -5.21
CA LEU A 70 -2.06 2.80 -3.76
C LEU A 70 -2.42 1.34 -3.43
N ARG A 71 -1.41 0.54 -3.07
CA ARG A 71 -1.58 -0.88 -2.74
C ARG A 71 -1.80 -1.05 -1.24
N CYS A 72 -2.95 -1.59 -0.88
CA CYS A 72 -3.38 -1.74 0.49
C CYS A 72 -3.49 -3.22 0.86
N PRO A 73 -2.46 -3.80 1.51
CA PRO A 73 -2.55 -5.15 2.05
C PRO A 73 -3.59 -5.20 3.17
N ILE A 74 -4.61 -6.05 3.01
CA ILE A 74 -5.64 -6.25 4.03
C ILE A 74 -5.47 -7.62 4.68
N ILE A 75 -5.34 -7.58 5.99
CA ILE A 75 -5.09 -8.75 6.85
C ILE A 75 -6.26 -8.88 7.82
N PRO A 76 -7.03 -9.98 7.76
CA PRO A 76 -8.14 -10.23 8.67
C PRO A 76 -7.72 -10.12 10.15
N GLY A 77 -8.54 -9.41 10.93
CA GLY A 77 -8.31 -9.18 12.36
C GLY A 77 -7.21 -8.16 12.70
N VAL A 78 -6.57 -7.53 11.71
CA VAL A 78 -5.53 -6.51 11.92
C VAL A 78 -5.97 -5.15 11.40
N ASN A 79 -6.29 -5.06 10.12
CA ASN A 79 -6.61 -3.80 9.47
C ASN A 79 -7.88 -3.84 8.59
N ASP A 80 -8.64 -4.94 8.64
CA ASP A 80 -9.93 -5.09 7.95
C ASP A 80 -11.08 -4.38 8.68
N CYS A 81 -10.86 -3.16 9.12
CA CYS A 81 -11.81 -2.38 9.90
C CYS A 81 -12.22 -1.07 9.21
N THR A 82 -13.40 -0.56 9.55
CA THR A 82 -13.97 0.67 8.98
C THR A 82 -13.01 1.86 9.06
N ALA A 83 -12.34 2.06 10.18
CA ALA A 83 -11.42 3.19 10.37
C ALA A 83 -10.24 3.15 9.36
N HIS A 84 -9.75 1.95 9.02
CA HIS A 84 -8.69 1.81 8.03
C HIS A 84 -9.21 2.08 6.62
N PHE A 85 -10.37 1.55 6.24
CA PHE A 85 -10.98 1.81 4.93
C PHE A 85 -11.33 3.27 4.72
N GLU A 86 -11.87 3.95 5.74
CA GLU A 86 -12.08 5.40 5.70
C GLU A 86 -10.76 6.17 5.55
N GLY A 87 -9.71 5.72 6.24
CA GLY A 87 -8.38 6.31 6.11
C GLY A 87 -7.79 6.16 4.71
N ILE A 88 -7.95 4.99 4.09
CA ILE A 88 -7.56 4.75 2.68
C ILE A 88 -8.34 5.67 1.75
N ALA A 89 -9.66 5.73 1.90
CA ALA A 89 -10.52 6.56 1.04
C ALA A 89 -10.19 8.06 1.16
N ARG A 90 -10.01 8.57 2.40
CA ARG A 90 -9.56 9.95 2.63
C ARG A 90 -8.19 10.24 2.00
N LEU A 91 -7.25 9.31 2.12
CA LEU A 91 -5.92 9.47 1.52
C LEU A 91 -6.00 9.49 0.01
N ALA A 92 -6.72 8.55 -0.60
CA ALA A 92 -6.90 8.46 -2.04
C ALA A 92 -7.58 9.72 -2.61
N SER A 93 -8.63 10.23 -1.96
CA SER A 93 -9.34 11.43 -2.41
C SER A 93 -8.56 12.73 -2.19
N SER A 94 -7.54 12.73 -1.32
CA SER A 94 -6.73 13.91 -1.03
C SER A 94 -5.54 14.12 -1.98
N LEU A 95 -5.24 13.16 -2.84
CA LEU A 95 -4.06 13.16 -3.72
C LEU A 95 -4.46 12.75 -5.14
N ASP A 96 -4.63 13.71 -6.04
CA ASP A 96 -5.04 13.49 -7.45
C ASP A 96 -4.08 12.59 -8.24
N ALA A 97 -2.86 12.40 -7.74
CA ALA A 97 -1.85 11.52 -8.33
C ALA A 97 -2.15 10.02 -8.10
N ILE A 98 -3.06 9.69 -7.19
CA ILE A 98 -3.48 8.31 -6.95
C ILE A 98 -4.51 7.92 -8.01
N ASP A 99 -4.08 7.04 -8.92
CA ASP A 99 -4.88 6.56 -10.05
C ASP A 99 -6.04 5.68 -9.57
N HIS A 100 -5.71 4.73 -8.70
CA HIS A 100 -6.68 3.85 -8.03
C HIS A 100 -6.05 3.18 -6.80
N VAL A 101 -6.90 2.50 -6.02
CA VAL A 101 -6.49 1.68 -4.88
C VAL A 101 -6.56 0.21 -5.26
N GLU A 102 -5.50 -0.54 -4.98
CA GLU A 102 -5.48 -2.01 -5.07
C GLU A 102 -5.55 -2.63 -3.69
N LEU A 103 -6.61 -3.40 -3.42
CA LEU A 103 -6.71 -4.24 -2.24
C LEU A 103 -5.93 -5.53 -2.45
N MET A 104 -4.86 -5.71 -1.69
CA MET A 104 -4.04 -6.91 -1.69
C MET A 104 -4.50 -7.82 -0.55
N ALA A 105 -5.32 -8.82 -0.86
CA ALA A 105 -5.79 -9.76 0.16
C ALA A 105 -4.64 -10.60 0.71
N TYR A 106 -4.62 -10.82 2.05
CA TYR A 106 -3.63 -11.66 2.68
C TYR A 106 -3.60 -13.07 2.05
N HIS A 107 -2.39 -13.58 1.82
CA HIS A 107 -2.13 -14.94 1.38
C HIS A 107 -0.83 -15.48 1.99
N THR A 108 -0.71 -16.79 2.10
CA THR A 108 0.41 -17.48 2.78
C THR A 108 1.71 -17.54 1.97
N MET A 109 1.73 -17.11 0.71
CA MET A 109 2.97 -17.14 -0.11
C MET A 109 4.14 -16.33 0.48
N GLY A 110 3.87 -15.38 1.39
CA GLY A 110 4.90 -14.67 2.15
C GLY A 110 5.57 -15.50 3.25
N GLU A 111 4.95 -16.59 3.72
CA GLU A 111 5.48 -17.42 4.81
C GLU A 111 6.73 -18.20 4.39
N SER A 112 6.82 -18.63 3.13
CA SER A 112 8.01 -19.31 2.61
C SER A 112 9.28 -18.43 2.66
N LYS A 113 9.13 -17.12 2.47
CA LYS A 113 10.23 -16.15 2.59
C LYS A 113 10.65 -15.90 4.04
N LYS A 114 9.71 -16.00 5.01
CA LYS A 114 10.01 -15.84 6.45
C LYS A 114 10.90 -16.98 6.96
N GLY A 115 10.63 -18.21 6.54
CA GLY A 115 11.46 -19.39 6.90
C GLY A 115 12.90 -19.27 6.41
N GLN A 116 13.12 -18.67 5.23
CA GLN A 116 14.46 -18.43 4.68
C GLN A 116 15.24 -17.33 5.43
N LEU A 117 14.54 -16.41 6.13
CA LEU A 117 15.15 -15.33 6.91
C LEU A 117 15.31 -15.67 8.40
N GLY A 118 15.02 -16.90 8.82
CA GLY A 118 15.16 -17.36 10.21
C GLY A 118 14.26 -16.63 11.21
N ARG A 119 13.22 -15.95 10.76
CA ARG A 119 12.24 -15.28 11.64
C ARG A 119 11.10 -16.22 11.96
N VAL A 120 11.01 -16.63 13.22
CA VAL A 120 9.87 -17.38 13.76
C VAL A 120 8.84 -16.36 14.25
N ASP A 121 7.94 -15.94 13.37
CA ASP A 121 6.81 -15.10 13.74
C ASP A 121 5.57 -15.99 13.83
N SER A 122 4.93 -16.03 15.00
CA SER A 122 3.73 -16.85 15.25
C SER A 122 2.44 -16.20 14.70
N PHE A 123 2.54 -15.06 14.02
CA PHE A 123 1.36 -14.38 13.47
C PHE A 123 0.83 -15.15 12.26
N ARG A 124 -0.36 -15.71 12.41
CA ARG A 124 -1.13 -16.32 11.34
C ARG A 124 -2.47 -15.59 11.25
N ALA A 125 -2.75 -14.98 10.11
CA ALA A 125 -4.08 -14.52 9.79
C ALA A 125 -4.81 -15.60 8.97
N GLU A 126 -6.13 -15.59 9.04
CA GLU A 126 -6.94 -16.41 8.16
C GLU A 126 -6.85 -15.91 6.72
N ILE A 127 -6.87 -16.82 5.75
CA ILE A 127 -6.94 -16.43 4.34
C ILE A 127 -8.37 -15.98 4.07
N PRO A 128 -8.60 -14.73 3.62
CA PRO A 128 -9.94 -14.23 3.42
C PRO A 128 -10.63 -14.96 2.25
N GLU A 129 -11.88 -15.32 2.45
CA GLU A 129 -12.72 -15.89 1.41
C GLU A 129 -13.07 -14.85 0.34
N GLN A 130 -13.53 -15.30 -0.81
CA GLN A 130 -13.87 -14.41 -1.92
C GLN A 130 -14.99 -13.42 -1.57
N GLU A 131 -15.97 -13.86 -0.79
CA GLU A 131 -17.05 -13.00 -0.31
C GLU A 131 -16.52 -11.86 0.56
N GLN A 132 -15.61 -12.13 1.50
CA GLN A 132 -14.99 -11.13 2.36
C GLN A 132 -14.20 -10.09 1.54
N LYS A 133 -13.44 -10.53 0.53
CA LYS A 133 -12.74 -9.62 -0.39
C LYS A 133 -13.71 -8.69 -1.13
N GLN A 134 -14.85 -9.22 -1.58
CA GLN A 134 -15.88 -8.41 -2.24
C GLN A 134 -16.56 -7.42 -1.27
N GLN A 135 -16.74 -7.80 -0.01
CA GLN A 135 -17.26 -6.89 1.02
C GLN A 135 -16.31 -5.71 1.25
N TRP A 136 -15.00 -5.96 1.40
CA TRP A 136 -13.98 -4.89 1.53
C TRP A 136 -13.98 -3.95 0.33
N LEU A 137 -14.01 -4.53 -0.87
CA LEU A 137 -14.06 -3.76 -2.11
C LEU A 137 -15.31 -2.88 -2.18
N SER A 138 -16.47 -3.42 -1.80
CA SER A 138 -17.74 -2.70 -1.77
C SER A 138 -17.72 -1.55 -0.74
N GLN A 139 -17.11 -1.76 0.43
CA GLN A 139 -16.96 -0.71 1.45
C GLN A 139 -16.13 0.46 0.91
N LEU A 140 -14.98 0.21 0.29
CA LEU A 140 -14.15 1.28 -0.29
C LEU A 140 -14.85 2.03 -1.42
N ARG A 141 -15.56 1.32 -2.28
CA ARG A 141 -16.34 1.94 -3.36
C ARG A 141 -17.49 2.79 -2.84
N ALA A 142 -18.16 2.35 -1.77
CA ALA A 142 -19.19 3.13 -1.10
C ALA A 142 -18.66 4.43 -0.48
N LEU A 143 -17.34 4.47 -0.13
CA LEU A 143 -16.63 5.67 0.32
C LEU A 143 -16.13 6.55 -0.84
N GLY A 144 -16.52 6.26 -2.08
CA GLY A 144 -16.15 7.03 -3.27
C GLY A 144 -14.76 6.71 -3.85
N CYS A 145 -14.14 5.59 -3.44
CA CYS A 145 -12.81 5.22 -3.86
C CYS A 145 -12.85 4.36 -5.14
N ASP A 146 -12.04 4.67 -6.16
CA ASP A 146 -11.78 3.72 -7.27
C ASP A 146 -10.90 2.59 -6.73
N ALA A 147 -11.54 1.51 -6.28
CA ALA A 147 -10.88 0.37 -5.68
C ALA A 147 -11.06 -0.89 -6.50
N ARG A 148 -9.97 -1.70 -6.57
CA ARG A 148 -9.89 -2.97 -7.31
C ARG A 148 -9.24 -4.03 -6.42
N LEU A 149 -9.48 -5.31 -6.73
CA LEU A 149 -8.68 -6.40 -6.17
C LEU A 149 -7.40 -6.53 -7.00
N GLY A 150 -6.26 -6.57 -6.30
CA GLY A 150 -4.94 -6.79 -6.88
C GLY A 150 -4.56 -8.27 -6.95
#